data_acc7412987948668deb4be78c47dc6cf
#
_entry.id   acc7412987948668deb4be78c47dc6cf
#
_cell.length_a   1.000
_cell.length_b   1.000
_cell.length_c   1.000
_cell.angle_alpha   90.00
_cell.angle_beta   90.00
_cell.angle_gamma   90.00
#
_symmetry.space_group_name_H-M   'P 1'
#
loop_
_entity.id
_entity.type
_entity.pdbx_description
1 polymer ?
#
loop_
_entity_poly.entity_id
_entity_poly.type
_entity_poly.pdbx_seq_one_letter_code
_entity_poly.pdbx_strand_id
1 'polypeptide(L)'
;MALDTIKTYFVPVKIRQQLFPQILDLFTLKGIMVAGTDCGCYKDELEEMWGIRPMELFAGTEPTCIGTETWTREGMYFFPDACFYEFIPEDEMLRCSEDTGYQPRTCLMDEVVKGEKYEIVLSVLKGGAFMRYRVGDVYRCAGLENSKDGTRIPRFYYIDRVPDIIDIAGFTRITERSVENVVKLSGLAIEDWTVIKEYTENNKPVMRMYVEMKPECLMNAAVSRTVIKEHLTIYFKYMDQDYEDLKKILGMDPLDVNILRCGTFEYYNRHHRKLRKINPSSHEVRELVSAQEHVVSRTALI
;
A
#
# COMPACT_ATOMS: atom_id res chain seq x y z
N MET A 1 11.48 19.13 8.74
CA MET A 1 11.89 20.22 7.81
C MET A 1 11.72 19.88 6.33
N ALA A 2 12.08 18.69 5.83
CA ALA A 2 11.86 18.33 4.42
C ALA A 2 10.39 18.08 4.05
N LEU A 3 9.59 17.48 4.94
CA LEU A 3 8.16 17.21 4.74
C LEU A 3 7.30 18.49 4.66
N ASP A 4 7.62 19.52 5.42
CA ASP A 4 6.90 20.80 5.35
C ASP A 4 7.17 21.53 4.04
N THR A 5 8.33 21.33 3.44
CA THR A 5 8.67 21.93 2.14
C THR A 5 7.87 21.29 1.02
N ILE A 6 7.65 19.97 1.06
CA ILE A 6 6.81 19.25 0.08
C ILE A 6 5.35 19.67 0.21
N LYS A 7 4.83 19.80 1.43
CA LYS A 7 3.45 20.28 1.70
C LYS A 7 3.16 21.66 1.07
N THR A 8 4.16 22.51 0.95
CA THR A 8 3.97 23.89 0.42
C THR A 8 3.83 23.95 -1.09
N TYR A 9 4.24 22.92 -1.83
CA TYR A 9 4.28 22.95 -3.30
C TYR A 9 3.16 22.16 -4.00
N PHE A 10 2.29 21.47 -3.25
CA PHE A 10 1.15 20.77 -3.82
C PHE A 10 -0.04 21.70 -4.06
N VAL A 11 0.06 22.52 -5.10
CA VAL A 11 -1.07 23.29 -5.66
C VAL A 11 -1.77 22.40 -6.71
N PRO A 12 -3.11 22.33 -6.75
CA PRO A 12 -3.81 21.54 -7.76
C PRO A 12 -3.37 21.85 -9.20
N VAL A 13 -3.20 20.83 -10.02
CA VAL A 13 -2.66 20.91 -11.39
C VAL A 13 -3.29 22.03 -12.23
N LYS A 14 -4.63 22.23 -12.15
CA LYS A 14 -5.33 23.31 -12.86
C LYS A 14 -4.89 24.73 -12.47
N ILE A 15 -4.54 24.95 -11.21
CA ILE A 15 -4.05 26.28 -10.76
C ILE A 15 -2.59 26.47 -11.18
N ARG A 16 -1.82 25.38 -11.28
CA ARG A 16 -0.41 25.41 -11.71
C ARG A 16 -0.27 25.77 -13.19
N GLN A 17 -1.08 25.20 -14.07
CA GLN A 17 -1.06 25.53 -15.50
C GLN A 17 -1.35 27.01 -15.76
N GLN A 18 -2.09 27.66 -14.85
CA GLN A 18 -2.37 29.11 -14.96
C GLN A 18 -1.30 30.00 -14.29
N LEU A 19 -0.64 29.53 -13.24
CA LEU A 19 0.29 30.33 -12.43
C LEU A 19 1.77 30.09 -12.77
N PHE A 20 2.15 28.94 -13.33
CA PHE A 20 3.54 28.50 -13.43
C PHE A 20 4.03 28.01 -14.81
N PRO A 21 3.51 28.49 -15.95
CA PRO A 21 4.20 28.23 -17.24
C PRO A 21 5.65 28.72 -17.22
N GLN A 22 5.97 29.67 -16.32
CA GLN A 22 7.26 30.34 -16.22
C GLN A 22 8.32 29.62 -15.37
N ILE A 23 7.96 28.63 -14.53
CA ILE A 23 8.97 27.94 -13.69
C ILE A 23 9.81 26.98 -14.53
N LEU A 24 9.21 26.26 -15.47
CA LEU A 24 9.93 25.41 -16.43
C LEU A 24 10.82 26.23 -17.38
N ASP A 25 10.42 27.47 -17.65
CA ASP A 25 11.22 28.43 -18.47
C ASP A 25 12.38 29.01 -17.67
N LEU A 26 12.28 29.06 -16.34
CA LEU A 26 13.31 29.65 -15.47
C LEU A 26 14.37 28.63 -15.02
N PHE A 27 13.99 27.32 -14.89
CA PHE A 27 14.86 26.29 -14.37
C PHE A 27 14.83 25.05 -15.27
N THR A 28 15.99 24.64 -15.75
CA THR A 28 16.15 23.34 -16.39
C THR A 28 16.70 22.35 -15.36
N LEU A 29 15.84 21.50 -14.84
CA LEU A 29 16.26 20.39 -14.00
C LEU A 29 16.94 19.33 -14.87
N LYS A 30 18.06 18.78 -14.38
CA LYS A 30 18.78 17.67 -15.03
C LYS A 30 18.38 16.30 -14.52
N GLY A 31 17.75 16.25 -13.35
CA GLY A 31 17.25 15.04 -12.71
C GLY A 31 16.52 15.35 -11.43
N ILE A 32 15.60 14.48 -11.05
CA ILE A 32 14.88 14.49 -9.77
C ILE A 32 15.12 13.14 -9.11
N MET A 33 15.57 13.14 -7.86
CA MET A 33 15.68 11.93 -7.04
C MET A 33 14.67 12.01 -5.91
N VAL A 34 13.97 10.91 -5.68
CA VAL A 34 12.93 10.79 -4.65
C VAL A 34 13.21 9.57 -3.76
N ALA A 35 12.92 9.68 -2.48
CA ALA A 35 13.11 8.64 -1.48
C ALA A 35 12.16 8.79 -0.31
N GLY A 36 12.02 7.73 0.48
CA GLY A 36 11.37 7.75 1.79
C GLY A 36 9.85 7.56 1.77
N THR A 37 9.26 7.30 0.60
CA THR A 37 7.82 7.06 0.43
C THR A 37 7.57 6.18 -0.79
N ASP A 38 6.35 5.66 -0.95
CA ASP A 38 5.88 5.05 -2.20
C ASP A 38 5.81 6.12 -3.29
N CYS A 39 6.90 6.27 -4.03
CA CYS A 39 7.04 7.30 -5.06
C CYS A 39 6.25 6.98 -6.33
N GLY A 40 5.79 5.74 -6.50
CA GLY A 40 5.07 5.30 -7.69
C GLY A 40 3.86 6.15 -8.02
N CYS A 41 3.13 6.60 -6.99
CA CYS A 41 1.93 7.43 -7.15
C CYS A 41 2.19 8.91 -7.53
N TYR A 42 3.44 9.37 -7.41
CA TYR A 42 3.82 10.77 -7.69
C TYR A 42 4.64 10.95 -8.96
N LYS A 43 5.20 9.87 -9.51
CA LYS A 43 6.15 9.96 -10.66
C LYS A 43 5.54 10.64 -11.86
N ASP A 44 4.31 10.31 -12.22
CA ASP A 44 3.64 10.89 -13.40
C ASP A 44 3.35 12.37 -13.20
N GLU A 45 2.90 12.76 -12.00
CA GLU A 45 2.62 14.15 -11.67
C GLU A 45 3.90 15.00 -11.63
N LEU A 46 4.99 14.46 -11.05
CA LEU A 46 6.28 15.13 -11.03
C LEU A 46 6.88 15.25 -12.42
N GLU A 47 6.72 14.25 -13.27
CA GLU A 47 7.15 14.30 -14.68
C GLU A 47 6.36 15.35 -15.46
N GLU A 48 5.05 15.45 -15.29
CA GLU A 48 4.22 16.49 -15.90
C GLU A 48 4.63 17.89 -15.43
N MET A 49 4.97 18.04 -14.14
CA MET A 49 5.37 19.33 -13.56
C MET A 49 6.74 19.82 -14.01
N TRP A 50 7.70 18.91 -14.13
CA TRP A 50 9.12 19.25 -14.30
C TRP A 50 9.73 18.77 -15.62
N GLY A 51 8.96 18.04 -16.44
CA GLY A 51 9.41 17.46 -17.70
C GLY A 51 10.45 16.34 -17.55
N ILE A 52 10.65 15.85 -16.32
CA ILE A 52 11.62 14.81 -15.99
C ILE A 52 10.99 13.80 -15.04
N ARG A 53 10.98 12.52 -15.45
CA ARG A 53 10.54 11.44 -14.60
C ARG A 53 11.51 11.23 -13.43
N PRO A 54 11.05 11.26 -12.17
CA PRO A 54 11.90 11.08 -11.01
C PRO A 54 12.57 9.71 -10.99
N MET A 55 13.76 9.66 -10.43
CA MET A 55 14.49 8.44 -10.08
C MET A 55 14.28 8.12 -8.61
N GLU A 56 13.80 6.92 -8.32
CA GLU A 56 13.60 6.46 -6.97
C GLU A 56 14.87 5.84 -6.41
N LEU A 57 15.15 6.14 -5.14
CA LEU A 57 16.18 5.46 -4.38
C LEU A 57 15.61 4.92 -3.07
N PHE A 58 16.14 3.78 -2.64
CA PHE A 58 15.84 3.23 -1.34
C PHE A 58 16.91 3.63 -0.33
N ALA A 59 16.47 4.39 0.66
CA ALA A 59 17.30 4.79 1.77
C ALA A 59 16.53 4.65 3.07
N GLY A 60 17.13 4.01 4.07
CA GLY A 60 16.60 3.87 5.40
C GLY A 60 17.64 4.23 6.45
N THR A 61 17.21 4.42 7.69
CA THR A 61 18.11 4.74 8.81
C THR A 61 19.11 3.61 9.06
N GLU A 62 18.64 2.37 8.96
CA GLU A 62 19.40 1.17 9.25
C GLU A 62 20.43 0.84 8.15
N PRO A 63 20.00 0.74 6.87
CA PRO A 63 20.91 0.32 5.80
C PRO A 63 21.59 1.48 5.07
N THR A 64 21.22 2.74 5.37
CA THR A 64 21.53 3.91 4.55
C THR A 64 20.94 3.80 3.13
N CYS A 65 21.66 4.17 2.07
CA CYS A 65 21.20 4.00 0.69
C CYS A 65 21.67 2.64 0.16
N ILE A 66 20.74 1.75 -0.15
CA ILE A 66 21.04 0.38 -0.61
C ILE A 66 20.46 0.03 -1.97
N GLY A 67 19.71 0.92 -2.60
CA GLY A 67 19.12 0.65 -3.91
C GLY A 67 18.71 1.92 -4.64
N THR A 68 18.65 1.82 -5.96
CA THR A 68 18.18 2.90 -6.83
C THR A 68 17.61 2.35 -8.13
N GLU A 69 16.73 3.11 -8.75
CA GLU A 69 16.42 2.91 -10.17
C GLU A 69 17.60 3.33 -11.04
N THR A 70 17.61 2.83 -12.26
CA THR A 70 18.49 3.29 -13.33
C THR A 70 17.80 4.34 -14.20
N TRP A 71 18.43 4.74 -15.28
CA TRP A 71 17.89 5.69 -16.27
C TRP A 71 16.63 5.18 -16.97
N THR A 72 16.41 3.86 -17.01
CA THR A 72 15.21 3.26 -17.59
C THR A 72 13.95 3.43 -16.71
N ARG A 73 14.09 3.69 -15.42
CA ARG A 73 12.96 3.82 -14.46
C ARG A 73 12.05 2.59 -14.41
N GLU A 74 12.63 1.41 -14.68
CA GLU A 74 11.87 0.13 -14.76
C GLU A 74 12.02 -0.74 -13.51
N GLY A 75 12.13 -0.12 -12.35
CA GLY A 75 12.30 -0.76 -11.05
C GLY A 75 13.67 -0.50 -10.43
N MET A 76 13.75 -0.74 -9.14
CA MET A 76 14.90 -0.49 -8.30
C MET A 76 15.83 -1.71 -8.25
N TYR A 77 17.13 -1.46 -8.27
CA TYR A 77 18.17 -2.46 -8.07
C TYR A 77 18.76 -2.27 -6.69
N PHE A 78 18.85 -3.33 -5.91
CA PHE A 78 19.60 -3.34 -4.66
C PHE A 78 21.09 -3.55 -4.94
N PHE A 79 21.95 -2.79 -4.27
CA PHE A 79 23.40 -2.84 -4.46
C PHE A 79 23.99 -4.08 -3.80
N PRO A 80 24.52 -5.06 -4.56
CA PRO A 80 24.93 -6.34 -4.00
C PRO A 80 26.13 -6.23 -3.03
N ASP A 81 26.89 -5.13 -3.12
CA ASP A 81 28.06 -4.84 -2.28
C ASP A 81 27.76 -3.97 -1.06
N ALA A 82 26.54 -3.44 -0.94
CA ALA A 82 26.14 -2.62 0.20
C ALA A 82 25.76 -3.45 1.42
N CYS A 83 24.96 -4.49 1.20
CA CYS A 83 24.43 -5.37 2.22
C CYS A 83 24.35 -6.81 1.69
N PHE A 84 24.24 -7.76 2.60
CA PHE A 84 23.76 -9.10 2.26
C PHE A 84 22.23 -9.12 2.35
N TYR A 85 21.59 -9.56 1.27
CA TYR A 85 20.13 -9.55 1.13
C TYR A 85 19.57 -10.95 1.19
N GLU A 86 18.52 -11.12 1.96
CA GLU A 86 17.63 -12.27 1.95
C GLU A 86 16.20 -11.78 1.67
N PHE A 87 15.39 -12.63 1.10
CA PHE A 87 14.02 -12.32 0.69
C PHE A 87 13.07 -13.33 1.29
N ILE A 88 12.07 -12.88 2.07
CA ILE A 88 11.02 -13.73 2.60
C ILE A 88 9.86 -13.74 1.62
N PRO A 89 9.51 -14.90 1.01
CA PRO A 89 8.37 -15.01 0.09
C PRO A 89 7.03 -14.68 0.75
N GLU A 90 6.03 -14.30 -0.05
CA GLU A 90 4.70 -13.91 0.44
C GLU A 90 4.03 -14.99 1.30
N ASP A 91 4.13 -16.26 0.92
CA ASP A 91 3.58 -17.39 1.69
C ASP A 91 4.25 -17.55 3.06
N GLU A 92 5.54 -17.30 3.15
CA GLU A 92 6.29 -17.32 4.42
C GLU A 92 5.95 -16.10 5.30
N MET A 93 5.74 -14.91 4.69
CA MET A 93 5.24 -13.73 5.41
C MET A 93 3.87 -14.01 6.04
N LEU A 94 2.97 -14.66 5.30
CA LEU A 94 1.64 -15.01 5.78
C LEU A 94 1.71 -15.97 6.98
N ARG A 95 2.59 -16.97 6.93
CA ARG A 95 2.82 -17.87 8.08
C ARG A 95 3.35 -17.14 9.31
N CYS A 96 4.26 -16.18 9.14
CA CYS A 96 4.75 -15.35 10.25
C CYS A 96 3.63 -14.55 10.93
N SER A 97 2.63 -14.11 10.17
CA SER A 97 1.50 -13.36 10.74
C SER A 97 0.50 -14.27 11.49
N GLU A 98 0.45 -15.56 11.14
CA GLU A 98 -0.37 -16.57 11.83
C GLU A 98 0.30 -17.09 13.10
N ASP A 99 1.62 -17.20 13.11
CA ASP A 99 2.43 -17.72 14.22
C ASP A 99 3.64 -16.82 14.46
N THR A 100 3.61 -16.06 15.54
CA THR A 100 4.71 -15.14 15.92
C THR A 100 6.01 -15.85 16.29
N GLY A 101 5.97 -17.17 16.56
CA GLY A 101 7.15 -18.00 16.79
C GLY A 101 7.74 -18.60 15.52
N TYR A 102 7.06 -18.48 14.39
CA TYR A 102 7.49 -19.06 13.14
C TYR A 102 8.76 -18.37 12.59
N GLN A 103 9.74 -19.17 12.18
CA GLN A 103 10.94 -18.71 11.53
C GLN A 103 10.79 -18.90 10.01
N PRO A 104 10.61 -17.81 9.24
CA PRO A 104 10.38 -17.90 7.81
C PRO A 104 11.63 -18.39 7.08
N ARG A 105 11.39 -19.15 6.04
CA ARG A 105 12.46 -19.46 5.07
C ARG A 105 12.71 -18.24 4.22
N THR A 106 13.96 -18.04 3.89
CA THR A 106 14.41 -16.98 3.00
C THR A 106 14.96 -17.56 1.71
N CYS A 107 14.90 -16.81 0.63
CA CYS A 107 15.64 -17.07 -0.60
C CYS A 107 16.67 -15.97 -0.83
N LEU A 108 17.67 -16.26 -1.68
CA LEU A 108 18.70 -15.31 -2.07
C LEU A 108 18.28 -14.53 -3.33
N MET A 109 19.09 -13.55 -3.70
CA MET A 109 18.80 -12.65 -4.82
C MET A 109 18.68 -13.36 -6.17
N ASP A 110 19.37 -14.46 -6.36
CA ASP A 110 19.34 -15.30 -7.57
C ASP A 110 18.18 -16.32 -7.58
N GLU A 111 17.50 -16.48 -6.43
CA GLU A 111 16.38 -17.41 -6.29
C GLU A 111 15.00 -16.72 -6.39
N VAL A 112 14.96 -15.38 -6.46
CA VAL A 112 13.70 -14.67 -6.58
C VAL A 112 13.03 -14.89 -7.93
N VAL A 113 11.70 -14.88 -7.95
CA VAL A 113 10.88 -15.14 -9.15
C VAL A 113 10.18 -13.87 -9.59
N LYS A 114 10.20 -13.61 -10.89
CA LYS A 114 9.49 -12.46 -11.48
C LYS A 114 7.99 -12.51 -11.17
N GLY A 115 7.46 -11.40 -10.69
CA GLY A 115 6.05 -11.21 -10.35
C GLY A 115 5.74 -11.48 -8.89
N GLU A 116 6.56 -12.27 -8.19
CA GLU A 116 6.37 -12.64 -6.79
C GLU A 116 6.75 -11.48 -5.85
N LYS A 117 6.19 -11.51 -4.65
CA LYS A 117 6.40 -10.52 -3.59
C LYS A 117 7.29 -11.07 -2.49
N TYR A 118 8.11 -10.19 -1.94
CA TYR A 118 9.11 -10.53 -0.93
C TYR A 118 9.25 -9.42 0.10
N GLU A 119 9.32 -9.77 1.38
CA GLU A 119 9.83 -8.88 2.41
C GLU A 119 11.36 -8.92 2.39
N ILE A 120 11.99 -7.75 2.42
CA ILE A 120 13.46 -7.65 2.41
C ILE A 120 14.04 -7.83 3.82
N VAL A 121 15.09 -8.64 3.90
CA VAL A 121 15.91 -8.86 5.10
C VAL A 121 17.34 -8.45 4.82
N LEU A 122 17.92 -7.67 5.70
CA LEU A 122 19.24 -7.07 5.51
C LEU A 122 20.24 -7.56 6.54
N SER A 123 21.48 -7.80 6.07
CA SER A 123 22.63 -7.91 6.95
C SER A 123 23.68 -6.88 6.54
N VAL A 124 23.90 -5.88 7.42
CA VAL A 124 24.85 -4.79 7.17
C VAL A 124 26.22 -5.22 7.64
N LEU A 125 27.13 -5.53 6.69
CA LEU A 125 28.44 -6.09 7.00
C LEU A 125 29.53 -5.05 7.33
N LYS A 126 29.18 -3.77 7.28
CA LYS A 126 30.11 -2.64 7.56
C LYS A 126 30.17 -2.23 9.04
N GLY A 127 29.71 -3.09 9.93
CA GLY A 127 29.56 -2.83 11.36
C GLY A 127 28.13 -2.39 11.73
N GLY A 128 27.78 -2.56 13.02
CA GLY A 128 26.44 -2.27 13.52
C GLY A 128 25.69 -3.54 13.94
N ALA A 129 24.48 -3.34 14.44
CA ALA A 129 23.64 -4.40 15.03
C ALA A 129 22.68 -5.06 14.03
N PHE A 130 22.63 -4.61 12.80
CA PHE A 130 21.63 -5.05 11.82
C PHE A 130 22.09 -6.30 11.08
N MET A 131 21.91 -7.45 11.72
CA MET A 131 22.16 -8.78 11.15
C MET A 131 20.82 -9.48 10.98
N ARG A 132 20.49 -9.92 9.75
CA ARG A 132 19.19 -10.50 9.38
C ARG A 132 18.02 -9.63 9.84
N TYR A 133 18.17 -8.33 9.69
CA TYR A 133 17.18 -7.34 10.11
C TYR A 133 16.03 -7.29 9.10
N ARG A 134 14.83 -7.53 9.59
CA ARG A 134 13.60 -7.41 8.81
C ARG A 134 13.18 -5.94 8.79
N VAL A 135 13.31 -5.30 7.61
CA VAL A 135 12.92 -3.89 7.42
C VAL A 135 11.41 -3.72 7.49
N GLY A 136 10.70 -4.78 7.12
CA GLY A 136 9.25 -4.78 7.02
C GLY A 136 8.72 -4.19 5.72
N ASP A 137 9.58 -3.87 4.75
CA ASP A 137 9.19 -3.38 3.44
C ASP A 137 9.03 -4.55 2.46
N VAL A 138 7.94 -4.53 1.70
CA VAL A 138 7.58 -5.58 0.73
C VAL A 138 7.79 -5.06 -0.68
N TYR A 139 8.50 -5.84 -1.47
CA TYR A 139 8.83 -5.56 -2.85
C TYR A 139 8.32 -6.67 -3.77
N ARG A 140 7.90 -6.29 -4.98
CA ARG A 140 7.61 -7.23 -6.07
C ARG A 140 8.76 -7.28 -7.03
N CYS A 141 9.24 -8.48 -7.36
CA CYS A 141 10.26 -8.68 -8.39
C CYS A 141 9.69 -8.30 -9.76
N ALA A 142 10.25 -7.25 -10.37
CA ALA A 142 9.85 -6.76 -11.69
C ALA A 142 10.50 -7.56 -12.84
N GLY A 143 11.65 -8.15 -12.60
CA GLY A 143 12.40 -8.95 -13.55
C GLY A 143 13.79 -9.28 -13.05
N LEU A 144 14.40 -10.31 -13.64
CA LEU A 144 15.71 -10.84 -13.21
C LEU A 144 16.88 -10.21 -13.96
N GLU A 145 16.61 -9.64 -15.11
CA GLU A 145 17.58 -8.95 -15.96
C GLU A 145 16.94 -7.78 -16.71
N ASN A 146 17.73 -6.87 -17.18
CA ASN A 146 17.29 -5.78 -18.04
C ASN A 146 18.32 -5.51 -19.13
N SER A 147 17.97 -5.85 -20.36
CA SER A 147 18.84 -5.66 -21.52
C SER A 147 19.09 -4.18 -21.84
N LYS A 148 18.15 -3.29 -21.51
CA LYS A 148 18.31 -1.83 -21.72
C LYS A 148 19.38 -1.23 -20.81
N ASP A 149 19.49 -1.74 -19.58
CA ASP A 149 20.49 -1.32 -18.59
C ASP A 149 21.77 -2.19 -18.66
N GLY A 150 21.74 -3.29 -19.40
CA GLY A 150 22.81 -4.27 -19.42
C GLY A 150 23.01 -5.01 -18.09
N THR A 151 21.99 -5.05 -17.23
CA THR A 151 22.07 -5.65 -15.90
C THR A 151 21.53 -7.06 -15.88
N ARG A 152 22.12 -7.91 -15.00
CA ARG A 152 21.69 -9.28 -14.71
C ARG A 152 21.39 -9.50 -13.23
N ILE A 153 20.95 -8.44 -12.55
CA ILE A 153 20.47 -8.52 -11.17
C ILE A 153 18.98 -8.21 -11.13
N PRO A 154 18.23 -8.83 -10.20
CA PRO A 154 16.81 -8.59 -10.07
C PRO A 154 16.50 -7.13 -9.76
N ARG A 155 15.38 -6.67 -10.30
CA ARG A 155 14.85 -5.35 -10.01
C ARG A 155 13.48 -5.48 -9.35
N PHE A 156 13.16 -4.48 -8.54
CA PHE A 156 12.01 -4.54 -7.65
C PHE A 156 11.21 -3.25 -7.69
N TYR A 157 9.89 -3.39 -7.48
CA TYR A 157 9.00 -2.28 -7.15
C TYR A 157 8.59 -2.39 -5.70
N TYR A 158 8.63 -1.29 -4.98
CA TYR A 158 8.02 -1.20 -3.66
C TYR A 158 6.51 -1.42 -3.77
N ILE A 159 5.96 -2.20 -2.85
CA ILE A 159 4.51 -2.51 -2.84
C ILE A 159 3.87 -1.97 -1.57
N ASP A 160 4.38 -2.37 -0.39
CA ASP A 160 3.83 -2.00 0.90
C ASP A 160 4.80 -2.37 2.02
N ARG A 161 4.34 -2.26 3.24
CA ARG A 161 4.97 -2.87 4.41
C ARG A 161 4.40 -4.25 4.68
N VAL A 162 4.99 -4.95 5.67
CA VAL A 162 4.50 -6.26 6.14
C VAL A 162 2.99 -6.24 6.34
N PRO A 163 2.35 -7.41 6.16
CA PRO A 163 0.90 -7.53 5.95
C PRO A 163 -0.01 -6.84 6.98
N ASP A 164 0.51 -6.47 8.15
CA ASP A 164 -0.28 -5.90 9.25
C ASP A 164 -0.43 -4.36 9.19
N ILE A 165 0.16 -3.72 8.18
CA ILE A 165 0.13 -2.26 8.01
C ILE A 165 -0.18 -1.93 6.57
N ILE A 166 -1.15 -1.03 6.37
CA ILE A 166 -1.39 -0.38 5.09
C ILE A 166 -0.67 0.97 5.10
N ASP A 167 0.31 1.12 4.23
CA ASP A 167 0.98 2.39 4.01
C ASP A 167 0.39 3.07 2.77
N ILE A 168 -0.28 4.20 2.95
CA ILE A 168 -0.84 4.96 1.86
C ILE A 168 0.10 6.11 1.50
N ALA A 169 0.80 5.95 0.38
CA ALA A 169 1.67 6.95 -0.21
C ALA A 169 2.77 7.48 0.74
N GLY A 170 3.18 6.69 1.75
CA GLY A 170 4.18 7.06 2.75
C GLY A 170 3.74 8.12 3.77
N PHE A 171 2.47 8.53 3.73
CA PHE A 171 1.93 9.55 4.63
C PHE A 171 1.14 8.96 5.80
N THR A 172 0.30 7.98 5.52
CA THR A 172 -0.63 7.42 6.49
C THR A 172 -0.39 5.93 6.63
N ARG A 173 -0.15 5.50 7.88
CA ARG A 173 0.03 4.09 8.23
C ARG A 173 -1.19 3.59 8.99
N ILE A 174 -1.93 2.70 8.38
CA ILE A 174 -3.18 2.18 8.90
C ILE A 174 -2.96 0.75 9.39
N THR A 175 -3.28 0.52 10.65
CA THR A 175 -3.21 -0.78 11.32
C THR A 175 -4.61 -1.30 11.60
N GLU A 176 -4.73 -2.59 11.93
CA GLU A 176 -6.00 -3.18 12.36
C GLU A 176 -6.63 -2.37 13.50
N ARG A 177 -5.83 -2.01 14.51
CA ARG A 177 -6.28 -1.19 15.63
C ARG A 177 -6.78 0.20 15.21
N SER A 178 -6.17 0.81 14.20
CA SER A 178 -6.63 2.11 13.67
C SER A 178 -8.02 1.98 13.06
N VAL A 179 -8.24 0.94 12.25
CA VAL A 179 -9.55 0.69 11.62
C VAL A 179 -10.60 0.30 12.65
N GLU A 180 -10.27 -0.57 13.60
CA GLU A 180 -11.17 -0.93 14.70
C GLU A 180 -11.64 0.31 15.49
N ASN A 181 -10.72 1.22 15.80
CA ASN A 181 -11.06 2.47 16.48
C ASN A 181 -12.00 3.34 15.64
N VAL A 182 -11.73 3.47 14.34
CA VAL A 182 -12.59 4.22 13.41
C VAL A 182 -13.99 3.59 13.36
N VAL A 183 -14.09 2.28 13.17
CA VAL A 183 -15.36 1.55 13.15
C VAL A 183 -16.13 1.73 14.46
N LYS A 184 -15.45 1.58 15.60
CA LYS A 184 -16.04 1.75 16.92
C LYS A 184 -16.54 3.18 17.17
N LEU A 185 -15.72 4.18 16.88
CA LEU A 185 -16.07 5.60 17.07
C LEU A 185 -17.16 6.06 16.13
N SER A 186 -17.24 5.49 14.92
CA SER A 186 -18.28 5.82 13.95
C SER A 186 -19.69 5.48 14.45
N GLY A 187 -19.81 4.52 15.37
CA GLY A 187 -21.12 4.04 15.82
C GLY A 187 -21.93 3.32 14.73
N LEU A 188 -21.34 3.10 13.55
CA LEU A 188 -21.97 2.31 12.50
C LEU A 188 -22.14 0.86 12.95
N ALA A 189 -23.29 0.28 12.66
CA ALA A 189 -23.57 -1.11 13.01
C ALA A 189 -22.89 -2.05 11.99
N ILE A 190 -21.56 -2.03 11.98
CA ILE A 190 -20.74 -2.94 11.20
C ILE A 190 -20.58 -4.25 12.00
N GLU A 191 -20.89 -5.37 11.36
CA GLU A 191 -20.74 -6.72 11.92
C GLU A 191 -19.30 -7.20 11.73
N ASP A 192 -18.81 -7.09 10.49
CA ASP A 192 -17.45 -7.51 10.16
C ASP A 192 -16.86 -6.65 9.03
N TRP A 193 -15.53 -6.67 8.91
CA TRP A 193 -14.82 -5.87 7.91
C TRP A 193 -13.44 -6.45 7.58
N THR A 194 -12.94 -6.11 6.41
CA THR A 194 -11.54 -6.27 6.01
C THR A 194 -11.12 -5.12 5.11
N VAL A 195 -9.84 -4.80 5.10
CA VAL A 195 -9.28 -3.70 4.32
C VAL A 195 -8.05 -4.15 3.56
N ILE A 196 -7.98 -3.78 2.28
CA ILE A 196 -6.83 -4.05 1.42
C ILE A 196 -6.36 -2.77 0.75
N LYS A 197 -5.04 -2.62 0.57
CA LYS A 197 -4.48 -1.61 -0.31
C LYS A 197 -4.54 -2.08 -1.75
N GLU A 198 -5.09 -1.27 -2.61
CA GLU A 198 -5.11 -1.47 -4.06
C GLU A 198 -4.62 -0.22 -4.77
N TYR A 199 -4.41 -0.32 -6.08
CA TYR A 199 -4.05 0.80 -6.92
C TYR A 199 -5.12 1.03 -7.98
N THR A 200 -5.44 2.29 -8.23
CA THR A 200 -6.32 2.69 -9.34
C THR A 200 -5.61 2.51 -10.68
N GLU A 201 -6.35 2.65 -11.79
CA GLU A 201 -5.78 2.64 -13.15
C GLU A 201 -4.68 3.70 -13.33
N ASN A 202 -4.78 4.82 -12.60
CA ASN A 202 -3.78 5.89 -12.57
C ASN A 202 -2.67 5.65 -11.53
N ASN A 203 -2.48 4.42 -11.10
CA ASN A 203 -1.47 4.00 -10.13
C ASN A 203 -1.51 4.75 -8.78
N LYS A 204 -2.68 5.28 -8.40
CA LYS A 204 -2.87 5.93 -7.10
C LYS A 204 -3.33 4.90 -6.06
N PRO A 205 -2.73 4.88 -4.86
CA PRO A 205 -3.12 3.94 -3.81
C PRO A 205 -4.51 4.27 -3.27
N VAL A 206 -5.32 3.26 -3.07
CA VAL A 206 -6.64 3.33 -2.47
C VAL A 206 -6.79 2.24 -1.41
N MET A 207 -7.33 2.60 -0.28
CA MET A 207 -7.74 1.68 0.77
C MET A 207 -9.16 1.19 0.47
N ARG A 208 -9.30 -0.05 0.03
CA ARG A 208 -10.59 -0.65 -0.23
C ARG A 208 -11.05 -1.44 0.98
N MET A 209 -12.15 -0.99 1.56
CA MET A 209 -12.75 -1.59 2.75
C MET A 209 -14.00 -2.38 2.35
N TYR A 210 -14.03 -3.65 2.72
CA TYR A 210 -15.21 -4.51 2.59
C TYR A 210 -15.88 -4.60 3.96
N VAL A 211 -17.16 -4.25 4.02
CA VAL A 211 -17.92 -4.21 5.28
C VAL A 211 -19.18 -5.04 5.17
N GLU A 212 -19.52 -5.73 6.26
CA GLU A 212 -20.78 -6.39 6.46
C GLU A 212 -21.55 -5.64 7.56
N MET A 213 -22.78 -5.27 7.28
CA MET A 213 -23.63 -4.56 8.23
C MET A 213 -24.43 -5.54 9.09
N LYS A 214 -24.70 -5.18 10.34
CA LYS A 214 -25.59 -5.97 11.20
C LYS A 214 -27.00 -6.08 10.60
N PRO A 215 -27.64 -7.26 10.73
CA PRO A 215 -28.96 -7.51 10.11
C PRO A 215 -30.02 -6.48 10.49
N GLU A 216 -29.99 -5.98 11.71
CA GLU A 216 -30.95 -5.02 12.28
C GLU A 216 -30.93 -3.66 11.54
N CYS A 217 -29.80 -3.30 10.93
CA CYS A 217 -29.68 -2.03 10.23
C CYS A 217 -30.12 -2.08 8.77
N LEU A 218 -30.15 -3.25 8.15
CA LEU A 218 -30.61 -3.42 6.77
C LEU A 218 -32.13 -3.18 6.64
N MET A 219 -32.87 -3.24 7.75
CA MET A 219 -34.31 -3.05 7.78
C MET A 219 -34.76 -1.57 7.87
N ASN A 220 -33.88 -0.65 8.32
CA ASN A 220 -34.27 0.69 8.73
C ASN A 220 -33.83 1.86 7.86
N ALA A 221 -32.94 1.67 6.90
CA ALA A 221 -32.59 2.70 5.92
C ALA A 221 -31.83 2.09 4.76
N ALA A 222 -32.03 2.63 3.57
CA ALA A 222 -31.09 2.43 2.47
C ALA A 222 -29.74 3.07 2.84
N VAL A 223 -28.94 2.39 3.67
CA VAL A 223 -27.59 2.83 4.02
C VAL A 223 -26.76 2.72 2.75
N SER A 224 -26.62 3.84 2.05
CA SER A 224 -25.87 3.85 0.82
C SER A 224 -24.37 3.73 1.12
N ARG A 225 -23.64 3.07 0.23
CA ARG A 225 -22.18 3.00 0.24
C ARG A 225 -21.54 4.38 0.47
N THR A 226 -22.11 5.42 -0.14
CA THR A 226 -21.65 6.81 -0.01
C THR A 226 -21.73 7.31 1.43
N VAL A 227 -22.85 7.08 2.11
CA VAL A 227 -23.06 7.51 3.50
C VAL A 227 -22.06 6.82 4.44
N ILE A 228 -21.88 5.50 4.31
CA ILE A 228 -20.92 4.77 5.12
C ILE A 228 -19.49 5.30 4.86
N LYS A 229 -19.14 5.48 3.60
CA LYS A 229 -17.83 6.02 3.20
C LYS A 229 -17.59 7.41 3.80
N GLU A 230 -18.52 8.34 3.64
CA GLU A 230 -18.39 9.69 4.17
C GLU A 230 -18.27 9.68 5.70
N HIS A 231 -19.08 8.86 6.35
CA HIS A 231 -19.04 8.73 7.80
C HIS A 231 -17.69 8.18 8.28
N LEU A 232 -17.21 7.07 7.72
CA LEU A 232 -15.90 6.52 8.06
C LEU A 232 -14.76 7.50 7.76
N THR A 233 -14.84 8.23 6.65
CA THR A 233 -13.85 9.24 6.28
C THR A 233 -13.69 10.32 7.35
N ILE A 234 -14.79 10.77 7.99
CA ILE A 234 -14.76 11.74 9.08
C ILE A 234 -13.92 11.22 10.24
N TYR A 235 -14.09 9.95 10.61
CA TYR A 235 -13.36 9.36 11.72
C TYR A 235 -11.92 9.01 11.37
N PHE A 236 -11.62 8.64 10.13
CA PHE A 236 -10.22 8.53 9.68
C PHE A 236 -9.49 9.87 9.78
N LYS A 237 -10.12 10.97 9.37
CA LYS A 237 -9.56 12.33 9.54
C LYS A 237 -9.36 12.71 11.00
N TYR A 238 -10.29 12.31 11.87
CA TYR A 238 -10.18 12.57 13.29
C TYR A 238 -9.03 11.80 13.96
N MET A 239 -8.82 10.54 13.54
CA MET A 239 -7.78 9.67 14.08
C MET A 239 -6.39 9.96 13.51
N ASP A 240 -6.33 10.44 12.27
CA ASP A 240 -5.09 10.70 11.55
C ASP A 240 -5.16 12.06 10.83
N GLN A 241 -4.43 13.03 11.37
CA GLN A 241 -4.40 14.39 10.80
C GLN A 241 -3.81 14.42 9.38
N ASP A 242 -2.92 13.49 9.05
CA ASP A 242 -2.32 13.41 7.72
C ASP A 242 -3.28 12.87 6.65
N TYR A 243 -4.39 12.25 7.05
CA TYR A 243 -5.42 11.74 6.14
C TYR A 243 -6.07 12.82 5.26
N GLU A 244 -6.30 14.03 5.80
CA GLU A 244 -6.83 15.15 5.02
C GLU A 244 -5.83 15.66 3.98
N ASP A 245 -4.57 15.72 4.35
CA ASP A 245 -3.50 16.12 3.43
C ASP A 245 -3.28 15.05 2.35
N LEU A 246 -3.39 13.77 2.69
CA LEU A 246 -3.35 12.65 1.75
C LEU A 246 -4.42 12.79 0.66
N LYS A 247 -5.65 13.14 1.03
CA LYS A 247 -6.73 13.38 0.07
C LYS A 247 -6.40 14.52 -0.92
N LYS A 248 -5.81 15.60 -0.42
CA LYS A 248 -5.37 16.73 -1.25
C LYS A 248 -4.25 16.33 -2.21
N ILE A 249 -3.27 15.57 -1.70
CA ILE A 249 -2.11 15.11 -2.45
C ILE A 249 -2.52 14.14 -3.57
N LEU A 250 -3.34 13.16 -3.25
CA LEU A 250 -3.81 12.17 -4.23
C LEU A 250 -4.82 12.75 -5.24
N GLY A 251 -5.43 13.91 -4.92
CA GLY A 251 -6.52 14.48 -5.71
C GLY A 251 -7.80 13.63 -5.71
N MET A 252 -7.89 12.65 -4.81
CA MET A 252 -9.02 11.73 -4.66
C MET A 252 -9.15 11.28 -3.22
N ASP A 253 -10.31 10.73 -2.85
CA ASP A 253 -10.50 10.11 -1.56
C ASP A 253 -9.77 8.76 -1.52
N PRO A 254 -8.84 8.55 -0.57
CA PRO A 254 -8.08 7.31 -0.47
C PRO A 254 -8.91 6.13 0.06
N LEU A 255 -10.14 6.34 0.54
CA LEU A 255 -11.03 5.30 1.02
C LEU A 255 -12.07 4.95 -0.04
N ASP A 256 -12.22 3.65 -0.30
CA ASP A 256 -13.33 3.07 -1.04
C ASP A 256 -14.02 2.00 -0.18
N VAL A 257 -15.36 1.96 -0.18
CA VAL A 257 -16.12 1.05 0.67
C VAL A 257 -17.03 0.16 -0.18
N ASN A 258 -16.95 -1.14 0.03
CA ASN A 258 -17.84 -2.13 -0.57
C ASN A 258 -18.65 -2.81 0.53
N ILE A 259 -20.00 -2.74 0.40
CA ILE A 259 -20.90 -3.36 1.35
C ILE A 259 -21.19 -4.78 0.87
N LEU A 260 -20.89 -5.75 1.74
CA LEU A 260 -21.15 -7.16 1.51
C LEU A 260 -22.53 -7.54 2.06
N ARG A 261 -23.10 -8.63 1.53
CA ARG A 261 -24.34 -9.21 2.05
C ARG A 261 -24.13 -9.74 3.47
N CYS A 262 -25.17 -9.64 4.30
CA CYS A 262 -25.12 -10.18 5.65
C CYS A 262 -24.88 -11.70 5.62
N GLY A 263 -23.95 -12.18 6.48
CA GLY A 263 -23.53 -13.57 6.56
C GLY A 263 -22.39 -13.96 5.60
N THR A 264 -21.87 -13.02 4.81
CA THR A 264 -20.75 -13.30 3.87
C THR A 264 -19.48 -13.70 4.59
N PHE A 265 -19.07 -12.96 5.62
CA PHE A 265 -17.88 -13.29 6.40
C PHE A 265 -18.05 -14.61 7.17
N GLU A 266 -19.25 -14.86 7.72
CA GLU A 266 -19.54 -16.13 8.41
C GLU A 266 -19.43 -17.30 7.44
N TYR A 267 -20.03 -17.18 6.24
CA TYR A 267 -19.93 -18.20 5.21
C TYR A 267 -18.48 -18.45 4.79
N TYR A 268 -17.73 -17.37 4.51
CA TYR A 268 -16.31 -17.46 4.14
C TYR A 268 -15.51 -18.19 5.21
N ASN A 269 -15.59 -17.75 6.47
CA ASN A 269 -14.82 -18.32 7.60
C ASN A 269 -15.19 -19.77 7.96
N ARG A 270 -16.35 -20.29 7.49
CA ARG A 270 -16.70 -21.71 7.61
C ARG A 270 -16.02 -22.60 6.59
N HIS A 271 -15.69 -22.07 5.43
CA HIS A 271 -15.17 -22.83 4.29
C HIS A 271 -13.68 -22.59 4.04
N HIS A 272 -13.15 -21.51 4.59
CA HIS A 272 -11.77 -21.08 4.46
C HIS A 272 -11.16 -20.77 5.82
N ARG A 273 -9.87 -20.46 5.85
CA ARG A 273 -9.24 -19.90 7.05
C ARG A 273 -9.84 -18.54 7.37
N LYS A 274 -9.78 -18.14 8.65
CA LYS A 274 -10.22 -16.82 9.08
C LYS A 274 -9.54 -15.73 8.25
N LEU A 275 -10.34 -14.87 7.63
CA LEU A 275 -9.85 -13.78 6.80
C LEU A 275 -9.06 -12.77 7.64
N ARG A 276 -7.96 -12.30 7.11
CA ARG A 276 -7.18 -11.21 7.72
C ARG A 276 -7.96 -9.91 7.65
N LYS A 277 -7.84 -9.09 8.69
CA LYS A 277 -8.48 -7.77 8.74
C LYS A 277 -7.77 -6.74 7.87
N ILE A 278 -6.44 -6.84 7.78
CA ILE A 278 -5.60 -5.91 7.03
C ILE A 278 -4.85 -6.69 5.95
N ASN A 279 -4.82 -6.16 4.75
CA ASN A 279 -4.13 -6.70 3.58
C ASN A 279 -4.30 -8.23 3.39
N PRO A 280 -5.55 -8.75 3.36
CA PRO A 280 -5.76 -10.10 2.85
C PRO A 280 -5.21 -10.19 1.41
N SER A 281 -4.85 -11.38 0.98
CA SER A 281 -4.41 -11.56 -0.40
C SER A 281 -5.54 -11.26 -1.39
N SER A 282 -5.19 -10.86 -2.61
CA SER A 282 -6.19 -10.62 -3.66
C SER A 282 -7.02 -11.88 -3.99
N HIS A 283 -6.47 -13.07 -3.72
CA HIS A 283 -7.20 -14.33 -3.87
C HIS A 283 -8.28 -14.44 -2.79
N GLU A 284 -7.94 -14.24 -1.52
CA GLU A 284 -8.89 -14.28 -0.39
C GLU A 284 -10.02 -13.26 -0.55
N VAL A 285 -9.70 -12.06 -1.04
CA VAL A 285 -10.72 -11.04 -1.32
C VAL A 285 -11.67 -11.49 -2.44
N ARG A 286 -11.17 -12.10 -3.51
CA ARG A 286 -12.05 -12.63 -4.57
C ARG A 286 -12.94 -13.74 -4.04
N GLU A 287 -12.43 -14.64 -3.23
CA GLU A 287 -13.22 -15.70 -2.61
C GLU A 287 -14.27 -15.13 -1.64
N LEU A 288 -13.92 -14.11 -0.85
CA LEU A 288 -14.88 -13.40 0.01
C LEU A 288 -16.01 -12.78 -0.81
N VAL A 289 -15.68 -12.08 -1.89
CA VAL A 289 -16.69 -11.46 -2.76
C VAL A 289 -17.56 -12.53 -3.42
N SER A 290 -16.99 -13.65 -3.87
CA SER A 290 -17.74 -14.77 -4.45
C SER A 290 -18.65 -15.45 -3.41
N ALA A 291 -18.25 -15.47 -2.15
CA ALA A 291 -19.04 -16.05 -1.06
C ALA A 291 -20.43 -15.40 -0.92
N GLN A 292 -20.60 -14.14 -1.37
CA GLN A 292 -21.91 -13.45 -1.37
C GLN A 292 -22.96 -14.16 -2.24
N GLU A 293 -22.55 -14.90 -3.27
CA GLU A 293 -23.47 -15.62 -4.17
C GLU A 293 -24.12 -16.82 -3.46
N HIS A 294 -23.43 -17.35 -2.46
CA HIS A 294 -23.86 -18.50 -1.68
C HIS A 294 -24.68 -18.14 -0.41
N VAL A 295 -24.72 -16.85 -0.08
CA VAL A 295 -25.49 -16.37 1.05
C VAL A 295 -26.91 -16.06 0.60
N VAL A 296 -27.87 -16.90 1.00
CA VAL A 296 -29.30 -16.67 0.73
C VAL A 296 -29.73 -15.40 1.44
N SER A 297 -30.28 -14.44 0.70
CA SER A 297 -30.86 -13.23 1.27
C SER A 297 -31.94 -13.63 2.28
N ARG A 298 -31.67 -13.52 3.58
CA ARG A 298 -32.65 -13.75 4.65
C ARG A 298 -33.86 -12.81 4.57
N THR A 299 -33.89 -11.90 3.61
CA THR A 299 -34.98 -10.96 3.33
C THR A 299 -36.17 -11.60 2.60
N ALA A 300 -36.10 -12.87 2.23
CA ALA A 300 -37.20 -13.56 1.52
C ALA A 300 -38.10 -14.42 2.41
N LEU A 301 -37.98 -14.31 3.73
CA LEU A 301 -38.79 -15.08 4.69
C LEU A 301 -39.39 -14.18 5.78
N ILE A 302 -40.13 -13.14 5.37
CA ILE A 302 -41.21 -12.55 6.21
C ILE A 302 -42.37 -12.16 5.29
#